data_9495f7bf5905fa36e04bdc373b31fb51
#
_entry.id   9495f7bf5905fa36e04bdc373b31fb51
#
_cell.length_a   1.000
_cell.length_b   1.000
_cell.length_c   1.000
_cell.angle_alpha   90.00
_cell.angle_beta   90.00
_cell.angle_gamma   90.00
#
_symmetry.space_group_name_H-M   'P 1'
#
loop_
_entity.id
_entity.type
_entity.pdbx_description
1 polymer ?
#
loop_
_entity_poly.entity_id
_entity_poly.type
_entity_poly.pdbx_seq_one_letter_code
_entity_poly.pdbx_strand_id
1 'polypeptide(L)'
;MTVLTNPRLVGTATDCALDNVNPRRQALCAVLDRYWAVRYAPQEDAKTLLQQTLSRMRLPGATTARIFALSIFSTEAEVEASNLPRPVPGPAVRPPAVAGRFYPAHANAIDEFLTSAHSPTAERRIWSGAIVPHAGWRFSGRLAVKVWEQIQIPPDVIIVAPKHQALGCDWAVAPHETWALPGLSLKSNAQLARACAENVPYFELDAAAHAIEHAIEVQLPIIARLAPASRVVGVVMRDGPYPALRGAAKKFAEFLQALPELPLLVISTDMSHYETESKARELDRLAIEAIKSCDPERLWKTCHEHNISMCGIVPAVFVMETLKELGRLETCHVVGYTTSAESSGDSSRVVGYLGALFA
;
A
#
# COMPACT_ATOMS: atom_id res chain seq x y z
N MET A 1 22.54 19.53 25.72
CA MET A 1 21.90 18.30 26.22
C MET A 1 20.44 18.59 26.50
N THR A 2 19.55 17.72 26.05
CA THR A 2 18.09 17.84 26.27
C THR A 2 17.61 16.62 27.05
N VAL A 3 16.83 16.84 28.10
CA VAL A 3 16.21 15.80 28.90
C VAL A 3 14.71 16.04 28.93
N LEU A 4 13.92 15.03 28.57
CA LEU A 4 12.47 15.02 28.62
C LEU A 4 12.01 14.07 29.73
N THR A 5 11.13 14.54 30.59
CA THR A 5 10.69 13.79 31.78
C THR A 5 9.18 13.99 32.02
N ASN A 6 8.63 13.21 32.95
CA ASN A 6 7.26 13.34 33.43
C ASN A 6 6.19 13.45 32.36
N PRO A 7 6.03 12.42 31.49
CA PRO A 7 5.00 12.44 30.45
C PRO A 7 3.60 12.46 31.09
N ARG A 8 2.81 13.46 30.75
CA ARG A 8 1.42 13.60 31.17
C ARG A 8 0.52 13.63 29.92
N LEU A 9 -0.41 12.67 29.83
CA LEU A 9 -1.39 12.67 28.76
C LEU A 9 -2.27 13.92 28.88
N VAL A 10 -2.42 14.67 27.78
CA VAL A 10 -3.27 15.87 27.67
C VAL A 10 -4.47 15.68 26.77
N GLY A 11 -4.58 14.54 26.09
CA GLY A 11 -5.70 14.17 25.24
C GLY A 11 -5.27 13.54 23.93
N THR A 12 -6.10 13.70 22.91
CA THR A 12 -5.82 13.29 21.51
C THR A 12 -5.56 14.52 20.64
N ALA A 13 -5.09 14.32 19.42
CA ALA A 13 -4.80 15.40 18.49
C ALA A 13 -6.00 16.31 18.20
N THR A 14 -7.23 15.77 18.26
CA THR A 14 -8.48 16.50 18.01
C THR A 14 -9.19 17.00 19.28
N ASP A 15 -8.82 16.42 20.44
CA ASP A 15 -9.43 16.77 21.72
C ASP A 15 -8.37 16.72 22.81
N CYS A 16 -7.69 17.85 23.04
CA CYS A 16 -6.66 17.94 24.04
C CYS A 16 -6.75 19.21 24.89
N ALA A 17 -6.51 19.05 26.20
CA ALA A 17 -6.57 20.10 27.20
C ALA A 17 -5.27 20.93 27.20
N LEU A 18 -5.13 21.84 26.26
CA LEU A 18 -3.93 22.69 26.09
C LEU A 18 -3.76 23.78 27.15
N ASP A 19 -4.84 24.18 27.84
CA ASP A 19 -4.80 25.21 28.89
C ASP A 19 -3.85 24.88 30.04
N ASN A 20 -3.57 23.57 30.22
CA ASN A 20 -2.65 23.07 31.25
C ASN A 20 -1.23 22.82 30.70
N VAL A 21 -0.91 23.28 29.51
CA VAL A 21 0.40 23.14 28.88
C VAL A 21 1.16 24.47 28.95
N ASN A 22 2.34 24.45 29.55
CA ASN A 22 3.22 25.62 29.56
C ASN A 22 4.38 25.42 28.58
N PRO A 23 4.32 26.02 27.36
CA PRO A 23 5.36 25.82 26.34
C PRO A 23 6.77 26.26 26.75
N ARG A 24 6.88 27.16 27.73
CA ARG A 24 8.18 27.61 28.27
C ARG A 24 8.90 26.53 29.08
N ARG A 25 8.19 25.51 29.56
CA ARG A 25 8.70 24.45 30.44
C ARG A 25 8.37 23.04 29.97
N GLN A 26 7.57 22.94 28.93
CA GLN A 26 7.07 21.66 28.44
C GLN A 26 7.18 21.55 26.93
N ALA A 27 7.61 20.36 26.48
CA ALA A 27 7.49 19.94 25.10
C ALA A 27 6.14 19.22 24.89
N LEU A 28 5.61 19.25 23.69
CA LEU A 28 4.52 18.38 23.27
C LEU A 28 5.06 17.18 22.48
N CYS A 29 4.54 16.00 22.80
CA CYS A 29 4.85 14.76 22.09
C CYS A 29 3.54 14.14 21.59
N ALA A 30 3.45 13.95 20.29
CA ALA A 30 2.39 13.18 19.66
C ALA A 30 2.85 11.73 19.47
N VAL A 31 2.00 10.77 19.83
CA VAL A 31 2.27 9.33 19.74
C VAL A 31 1.12 8.65 18.99
N LEU A 32 1.45 7.97 17.91
CA LEU A 32 0.55 7.13 17.13
C LEU A 32 1.22 5.76 16.94
N ASP A 33 0.66 4.72 17.54
CA ASP A 33 1.22 3.37 17.55
C ASP A 33 2.70 3.35 17.98
N ARG A 34 3.60 2.99 17.07
CA ARG A 34 5.06 2.95 17.29
C ARG A 34 5.76 4.27 16.97
N TYR A 35 5.05 5.22 16.36
CA TYR A 35 5.62 6.48 15.93
C TYR A 35 5.39 7.58 16.94
N TRP A 36 6.36 8.45 17.05
CA TRP A 36 6.26 9.65 17.87
C TRP A 36 6.99 10.83 17.22
N ALA A 37 6.50 12.02 17.53
CA ALA A 37 7.17 13.28 17.24
C ALA A 37 7.09 14.17 18.47
N VAL A 38 8.17 14.84 18.82
CA VAL A 38 8.24 15.77 19.93
C VAL A 38 8.77 17.11 19.47
N ARG A 39 8.19 18.18 20.01
CA ARG A 39 8.63 19.55 19.77
C ARG A 39 8.58 20.36 21.06
N TYR A 40 9.59 21.22 21.22
CA TYR A 40 9.68 22.27 22.22
C TYR A 40 10.05 23.56 21.53
N ALA A 41 9.27 24.61 21.73
CA ALA A 41 9.49 25.97 21.25
C ALA A 41 8.86 26.94 22.26
N PRO A 42 9.64 27.49 23.18
CA PRO A 42 9.15 28.28 24.32
C PRO A 42 8.55 29.63 23.93
N GLN A 43 8.79 30.09 22.71
CA GLN A 43 8.22 31.33 22.15
C GLN A 43 6.81 31.11 21.57
N GLU A 44 6.41 29.88 21.32
CA GLU A 44 5.12 29.56 20.70
C GLU A 44 4.05 29.35 21.76
N ASP A 45 2.78 29.54 21.39
CA ASP A 45 1.66 29.10 22.21
C ASP A 45 1.42 27.58 22.06
N ALA A 46 0.68 27.01 22.99
CA ALA A 46 0.47 25.56 23.03
C ALA A 46 -0.28 25.03 21.81
N LYS A 47 -1.15 25.83 21.18
CA LYS A 47 -1.89 25.44 19.97
C LYS A 47 -0.98 25.37 18.75
N THR A 48 -0.16 26.37 18.56
CA THR A 48 0.86 26.41 17.50
C THR A 48 1.86 25.28 17.67
N LEU A 49 2.32 25.03 18.89
CA LEU A 49 3.22 23.93 19.21
C LEU A 49 2.59 22.57 18.88
N LEU A 50 1.31 22.36 19.19
CA LEU A 50 0.58 21.14 18.81
C LEU A 50 0.48 20.98 17.31
N GLN A 51 0.06 22.04 16.59
CA GLN A 51 -0.06 22.01 15.12
C GLN A 51 1.25 21.63 14.45
N GLN A 52 2.35 22.21 14.88
CA GLN A 52 3.67 21.91 14.34
C GLN A 52 4.15 20.50 14.69
N THR A 53 3.85 20.01 15.90
CA THR A 53 4.15 18.63 16.31
C THR A 53 3.38 17.63 15.43
N LEU A 54 2.09 17.88 15.17
CA LEU A 54 1.26 17.03 14.32
C LEU A 54 1.62 17.12 12.83
N SER A 55 1.98 18.31 12.33
CA SER A 55 2.41 18.48 10.94
C SER A 55 3.63 17.64 10.58
N ARG A 56 4.46 17.33 11.58
CA ARG A 56 5.59 16.41 11.43
C ARG A 56 5.15 14.96 11.28
N MET A 57 4.05 14.58 11.90
CA MET A 57 3.63 13.17 11.91
C MET A 57 3.10 12.68 10.57
N ARG A 58 2.92 13.45 9.55
CA ARG A 58 2.55 13.10 8.15
C ARG A 58 2.09 11.62 7.94
N LEU A 59 1.35 11.08 8.92
CA LEU A 59 0.89 9.70 8.96
C LEU A 59 -0.63 9.63 8.79
N PRO A 60 -1.14 8.62 8.08
CA PRO A 60 -2.56 8.31 8.10
C PRO A 60 -3.03 8.11 9.55
N GLY A 61 -4.08 8.82 9.97
CA GLY A 61 -4.58 8.73 11.34
C GLY A 61 -3.88 9.61 12.38
N ALA A 62 -2.99 10.53 11.99
CA ALA A 62 -2.36 11.46 12.94
C ALA A 62 -3.38 12.24 13.79
N THR A 63 -4.62 12.41 13.35
CA THR A 63 -5.72 13.02 14.10
C THR A 63 -6.15 12.22 15.34
N THR A 64 -5.81 10.94 15.42
CA THR A 64 -6.06 10.07 16.59
C THR A 64 -4.85 9.91 17.50
N ALA A 65 -3.73 10.58 17.19
CA ALA A 65 -2.52 10.52 18.00
C ALA A 65 -2.80 10.98 19.43
N ARG A 66 -2.24 10.27 20.40
CA ARG A 66 -2.23 10.69 21.81
C ARG A 66 -1.20 11.78 22.02
N ILE A 67 -1.58 12.83 22.72
CA ILE A 67 -0.73 13.98 22.98
C ILE A 67 -0.28 13.96 24.43
N PHE A 68 1.03 14.06 24.64
CA PHE A 68 1.66 14.13 25.94
C PHE A 68 2.39 15.46 26.10
N ALA A 69 2.24 16.09 27.26
CA ALA A 69 3.12 17.18 27.70
C ALA A 69 4.28 16.57 28.53
N LEU A 70 5.51 16.92 28.18
CA LEU A 70 6.73 16.46 28.86
C LEU A 70 7.46 17.65 29.46
N SER A 71 7.87 17.54 30.70
CA SER A 71 8.80 18.52 31.31
C SER A 71 10.13 18.47 30.56
N ILE A 72 10.67 19.64 30.20
CA ILE A 72 11.93 19.73 29.48
C ILE A 72 12.99 20.51 30.24
N PHE A 73 14.23 19.99 30.20
CA PHE A 73 15.44 20.67 30.55
C PHE A 73 16.38 20.62 29.36
N SER A 74 16.63 21.76 28.73
CA SER A 74 17.43 21.82 27.52
C SER A 74 18.35 23.03 27.53
N THR A 75 19.54 22.86 26.96
CA THR A 75 20.48 23.94 26.63
C THR A 75 20.16 24.55 25.23
N GLU A 76 19.23 23.98 24.49
CA GLU A 76 18.83 24.46 23.17
C GLU A 76 17.54 25.28 23.27
N ALA A 77 17.46 26.33 22.46
CA ALA A 77 16.31 27.23 22.43
C ALA A 77 15.04 26.52 21.93
N GLU A 78 15.19 25.60 20.98
CA GLU A 78 14.13 24.75 20.45
C GLU A 78 14.63 23.32 20.35
N VAL A 79 13.73 22.37 20.53
CA VAL A 79 14.02 20.93 20.38
C VAL A 79 13.00 20.28 19.50
N GLU A 80 13.49 19.49 18.57
CA GLU A 80 12.67 18.72 17.66
C GLU A 80 13.28 17.33 17.44
N ALA A 81 12.47 16.28 17.66
CA ALA A 81 12.88 14.90 17.45
C ALA A 81 11.68 14.03 17.06
N SER A 82 11.93 12.98 16.32
CA SER A 82 10.93 11.96 15.97
C SER A 82 11.62 10.65 15.64
N ASN A 83 10.86 9.55 15.70
CA ASN A 83 11.26 8.25 15.17
C ASN A 83 10.57 7.93 13.84
N LEU A 84 10.01 8.92 13.18
CA LEU A 84 9.40 8.74 11.86
C LEU A 84 10.45 8.27 10.84
N PRO A 85 10.09 7.33 9.96
CA PRO A 85 11.00 6.93 8.90
C PRO A 85 11.28 8.13 7.97
N ARG A 86 12.53 8.26 7.54
CA ARG A 86 12.91 9.26 6.56
C ARG A 86 12.93 8.61 5.18
N PRO A 87 12.29 9.23 4.18
CA PRO A 87 12.33 8.73 2.81
C PRO A 87 13.76 8.58 2.29
N VAL A 88 14.03 7.48 1.59
CA VAL A 88 15.34 7.20 0.98
C VAL A 88 15.19 7.21 -0.53
N PRO A 89 15.94 8.07 -1.25
CA PRO A 89 15.83 8.17 -2.72
C PRO A 89 16.22 6.89 -3.45
N GLY A 90 17.20 6.13 -2.95
CA GLY A 90 17.65 4.86 -3.49
C GLY A 90 18.29 4.93 -4.87
N PRO A 91 18.67 3.78 -5.43
CA PRO A 91 19.26 3.67 -6.76
C PRO A 91 18.20 3.82 -7.87
N ALA A 92 18.62 4.30 -9.06
CA ALA A 92 17.74 4.38 -10.23
C ALA A 92 17.22 2.99 -10.69
N VAL A 93 17.99 1.95 -10.47
CA VAL A 93 17.62 0.57 -10.79
C VAL A 93 17.37 -0.23 -9.51
N ARG A 94 16.16 -0.75 -9.35
CA ARG A 94 15.83 -1.68 -8.26
C ARG A 94 16.21 -3.10 -8.70
N PRO A 95 17.13 -3.77 -8.01
CA PRO A 95 17.45 -5.16 -8.30
C PRO A 95 16.30 -6.09 -7.89
N PRO A 96 16.20 -7.32 -8.48
CA PRO A 96 15.23 -8.30 -8.05
C PRO A 96 15.55 -8.77 -6.61
N ALA A 97 14.56 -8.74 -5.72
CA ALA A 97 14.72 -9.11 -4.31
C ALA A 97 14.20 -10.52 -4.00
N VAL A 98 13.25 -11.03 -4.80
CA VAL A 98 12.54 -12.29 -4.50
C VAL A 98 12.59 -13.30 -5.64
N ALA A 99 13.38 -13.06 -6.68
CA ALA A 99 13.69 -14.04 -7.72
C ALA A 99 14.32 -15.30 -7.11
N GLY A 100 13.92 -16.48 -7.58
CA GLY A 100 14.33 -17.78 -7.02
C GLY A 100 13.58 -18.19 -5.75
N ARG A 101 12.76 -17.30 -5.17
CA ARG A 101 11.95 -17.58 -3.98
C ARG A 101 10.45 -17.51 -4.28
N PHE A 102 9.99 -16.43 -4.88
CA PHE A 102 8.58 -16.22 -5.23
C PHE A 102 8.28 -16.53 -6.70
N TYR A 103 9.26 -16.36 -7.57
CA TYR A 103 9.17 -16.69 -8.99
C TYR A 103 10.55 -17.16 -9.48
N PRO A 104 10.68 -17.80 -10.67
CA PRO A 104 11.93 -18.38 -11.11
C PRO A 104 13.09 -17.37 -11.22
N ALA A 105 14.30 -17.81 -10.89
CA ALA A 105 15.51 -16.99 -10.90
C ALA A 105 16.11 -16.78 -12.31
N HIS A 106 15.63 -17.49 -13.32
CA HIS A 106 16.19 -17.48 -14.67
C HIS A 106 15.12 -17.16 -15.71
N ALA A 107 15.49 -16.39 -16.74
CA ALA A 107 14.59 -15.95 -17.79
C ALA A 107 13.85 -17.11 -18.48
N ASN A 108 14.58 -18.18 -18.84
CA ASN A 108 13.98 -19.34 -19.49
C ASN A 108 12.91 -20.02 -18.63
N ALA A 109 13.15 -20.16 -17.31
CA ALA A 109 12.18 -20.76 -16.41
C ALA A 109 10.96 -19.84 -16.18
N ILE A 110 11.13 -18.52 -16.26
CA ILE A 110 10.03 -17.57 -16.30
C ILE A 110 9.19 -17.81 -17.56
N ASP A 111 9.82 -17.91 -18.72
CA ASP A 111 9.14 -18.12 -20.01
C ASP A 111 8.41 -19.47 -20.06
N GLU A 112 9.03 -20.54 -19.57
CA GLU A 112 8.42 -21.87 -19.43
C GLU A 112 7.17 -21.80 -18.54
N PHE A 113 7.26 -21.14 -17.40
CA PHE A 113 6.11 -20.99 -16.50
C PHE A 113 4.96 -20.23 -17.19
N LEU A 114 5.26 -19.06 -17.78
CA LEU A 114 4.27 -18.23 -18.45
C LEU A 114 3.60 -18.98 -19.62
N THR A 115 4.37 -19.71 -20.41
CA THR A 115 3.85 -20.55 -21.49
C THR A 115 2.93 -21.64 -20.95
N SER A 116 3.29 -22.30 -19.84
CA SER A 116 2.48 -23.33 -19.19
C SER A 116 1.21 -22.82 -18.53
N ALA A 117 1.20 -21.55 -18.14
CA ALA A 117 0.06 -20.87 -17.48
C ALA A 117 -0.86 -20.16 -18.47
N HIS A 118 -0.42 -19.99 -19.73
CA HIS A 118 -1.16 -19.30 -20.78
C HIS A 118 -2.56 -19.89 -21.02
N SER A 119 -3.56 -18.99 -21.14
CA SER A 119 -4.94 -19.35 -21.50
C SER A 119 -5.28 -18.79 -22.89
N PRO A 120 -5.35 -19.63 -23.94
CA PRO A 120 -5.50 -19.16 -25.31
C PRO A 120 -6.87 -18.51 -25.61
N THR A 121 -7.83 -18.60 -24.69
CA THR A 121 -9.21 -18.09 -24.88
C THR A 121 -9.45 -16.73 -24.23
N ALA A 122 -8.44 -16.11 -23.64
CA ALA A 122 -8.60 -14.82 -22.95
C ALA A 122 -8.73 -13.66 -23.98
N GLU A 123 -9.91 -13.09 -24.09
CA GLU A 123 -10.13 -11.85 -24.83
C GLU A 123 -9.63 -10.67 -24.01
N ARG A 124 -8.67 -9.91 -24.55
CA ARG A 124 -8.15 -8.71 -23.91
C ARG A 124 -9.11 -7.55 -24.05
N ARG A 125 -9.40 -6.90 -22.93
CA ARG A 125 -10.25 -5.70 -22.88
C ARG A 125 -9.57 -4.60 -22.09
N ILE A 126 -10.07 -3.38 -22.24
CA ILE A 126 -9.69 -2.24 -21.40
C ILE A 126 -10.42 -2.37 -20.07
N TRP A 127 -9.66 -2.34 -18.96
CA TRP A 127 -10.16 -2.35 -17.61
C TRP A 127 -9.61 -1.14 -16.85
N SER A 128 -10.38 -0.62 -15.93
CA SER A 128 -9.96 0.50 -15.09
C SER A 128 -9.13 0.05 -13.90
N GLY A 129 -9.39 -1.16 -13.41
CA GLY A 129 -8.66 -1.74 -12.29
C GLY A 129 -8.64 -3.26 -12.28
N ALA A 130 -7.74 -3.84 -11.47
CA ALA A 130 -7.62 -5.28 -11.29
C ALA A 130 -7.24 -5.64 -9.85
N ILE A 131 -7.65 -6.82 -9.40
CA ILE A 131 -7.09 -7.52 -8.24
C ILE A 131 -6.25 -8.68 -8.75
N VAL A 132 -4.98 -8.75 -8.33
CA VAL A 132 -4.05 -9.80 -8.72
C VAL A 132 -3.34 -10.33 -7.46
N PRO A 133 -3.32 -11.66 -7.21
CA PRO A 133 -2.65 -12.24 -6.05
C PRO A 133 -1.13 -12.15 -6.18
N HIS A 134 -0.41 -12.17 -5.04
CA HIS A 134 1.03 -11.97 -4.99
C HIS A 134 1.80 -13.03 -4.20
N ALA A 135 1.20 -14.17 -3.89
CA ALA A 135 1.95 -15.30 -3.38
C ALA A 135 2.99 -15.80 -4.40
N GLY A 136 3.89 -16.66 -3.95
CA GLY A 136 4.83 -17.30 -4.87
C GLY A 136 4.12 -17.96 -6.06
N TRP A 137 4.69 -17.86 -7.25
CA TRP A 137 4.07 -18.31 -8.51
C TRP A 137 3.62 -19.78 -8.50
N ARG A 138 4.28 -20.61 -7.70
CA ARG A 138 3.85 -22.00 -7.47
C ARG A 138 2.37 -22.07 -7.00
N PHE A 139 1.92 -21.09 -6.23
CA PHE A 139 0.60 -21.08 -5.60
C PHE A 139 -0.42 -20.23 -6.37
N SER A 140 -0.08 -18.98 -6.67
CA SER A 140 -1.01 -18.02 -7.26
C SER A 140 -0.65 -17.57 -8.67
N GLY A 141 0.53 -17.93 -9.19
CA GLY A 141 1.04 -17.41 -10.45
C GLY A 141 0.15 -17.71 -11.65
N ARG A 142 -0.48 -18.91 -11.73
CA ARG A 142 -1.42 -19.25 -12.81
C ARG A 142 -2.64 -18.34 -12.81
N LEU A 143 -3.18 -18.01 -11.64
CA LEU A 143 -4.30 -17.08 -11.53
C LEU A 143 -3.86 -15.65 -11.87
N ALA A 144 -2.67 -15.23 -11.43
CA ALA A 144 -2.12 -13.93 -11.79
C ALA A 144 -1.97 -13.79 -13.31
N VAL A 145 -1.38 -14.78 -14.00
CA VAL A 145 -1.27 -14.80 -15.48
C VAL A 145 -2.64 -14.69 -16.12
N LYS A 146 -3.63 -15.48 -15.67
CA LYS A 146 -5.00 -15.46 -16.20
C LYS A 146 -5.68 -14.10 -16.06
N VAL A 147 -5.38 -13.33 -15.01
CA VAL A 147 -5.88 -11.95 -14.87
C VAL A 147 -5.20 -11.03 -15.87
N TRP A 148 -3.86 -11.04 -15.91
CA TRP A 148 -3.10 -10.15 -16.80
C TRP A 148 -3.39 -10.39 -18.28
N GLU A 149 -3.64 -11.63 -18.69
CA GLU A 149 -3.96 -11.97 -20.08
C GLU A 149 -5.31 -11.41 -20.57
N GLN A 150 -6.24 -11.08 -19.67
CA GLN A 150 -7.53 -10.47 -20.00
C GLN A 150 -7.46 -8.94 -20.09
N ILE A 151 -6.30 -8.34 -19.79
CA ILE A 151 -6.13 -6.90 -19.78
C ILE A 151 -5.42 -6.43 -21.06
N GLN A 152 -5.98 -5.46 -21.77
CA GLN A 152 -5.23 -4.64 -22.68
C GLN A 152 -4.40 -3.66 -21.86
N ILE A 153 -3.15 -4.07 -21.53
CA ILE A 153 -2.29 -3.33 -20.61
C ILE A 153 -1.90 -1.98 -21.23
N PRO A 154 -2.23 -0.86 -20.58
CA PRO A 154 -1.92 0.48 -21.11
C PRO A 154 -0.44 0.85 -20.92
N PRO A 155 -0.01 2.02 -21.45
CA PRO A 155 1.36 2.50 -21.31
C PRO A 155 1.80 2.68 -19.85
N ASP A 156 0.91 3.09 -18.96
CA ASP A 156 1.20 3.26 -17.53
C ASP A 156 0.31 2.37 -16.65
N VAL A 157 0.93 1.70 -15.70
CA VAL A 157 0.30 0.84 -14.70
C VAL A 157 0.74 1.30 -13.31
N ILE A 158 -0.19 1.50 -12.41
CA ILE A 158 0.10 1.75 -10.99
C ILE A 158 -0.31 0.51 -10.19
N ILE A 159 0.67 -0.16 -9.57
CA ILE A 159 0.42 -1.32 -8.70
C ILE A 159 0.45 -0.83 -7.25
N VAL A 160 -0.66 -0.98 -6.56
CA VAL A 160 -0.81 -0.67 -5.13
C VAL A 160 -0.87 -1.98 -4.35
N ALA A 161 0.05 -2.16 -3.42
CA ALA A 161 0.27 -3.40 -2.69
C ALA A 161 0.38 -3.16 -1.18
N PRO A 162 0.16 -4.17 -0.33
CA PRO A 162 0.46 -4.07 1.08
C PRO A 162 1.97 -3.95 1.31
N LYS A 163 2.34 -3.23 2.35
CA LYS A 163 3.73 -3.15 2.81
C LYS A 163 3.98 -4.20 3.89
N HIS A 164 4.64 -5.28 3.55
CA HIS A 164 4.97 -6.37 4.48
C HIS A 164 6.21 -6.08 5.33
N GLN A 165 7.05 -5.15 4.88
CA GLN A 165 8.34 -4.85 5.50
C GLN A 165 8.25 -3.71 6.52
N ALA A 166 9.10 -3.76 7.54
CA ALA A 166 9.15 -2.70 8.56
C ALA A 166 9.90 -1.44 8.10
N LEU A 167 10.79 -1.58 7.10
CA LEU A 167 11.66 -0.50 6.61
C LEU A 167 10.90 0.55 5.81
N GLY A 168 11.33 1.80 5.94
CA GLY A 168 10.81 2.93 5.15
C GLY A 168 9.42 3.41 5.57
N CYS A 169 8.91 4.38 4.81
CA CYS A 169 7.62 5.03 5.03
C CYS A 169 6.45 4.05 4.86
N ASP A 170 5.37 4.26 5.62
CA ASP A 170 4.24 3.33 5.62
C ASP A 170 3.42 3.40 4.32
N TRP A 171 3.32 4.58 3.70
CA TRP A 171 2.74 4.76 2.38
C TRP A 171 3.81 5.31 1.45
N ALA A 172 4.35 4.45 0.60
CA ALA A 172 5.52 4.78 -0.18
C ALA A 172 5.35 4.48 -1.67
N VAL A 173 5.81 5.41 -2.49
CA VAL A 173 5.94 5.26 -3.94
C VAL A 173 7.38 4.89 -4.27
N ALA A 174 7.57 3.92 -5.15
CA ALA A 174 8.90 3.51 -5.60
C ALA A 174 9.58 4.62 -6.41
N PRO A 175 10.77 5.10 -5.99
CA PRO A 175 11.47 6.17 -6.69
C PRO A 175 12.30 5.70 -7.88
N HIS A 176 12.36 4.39 -8.13
CA HIS A 176 13.21 3.78 -9.14
C HIS A 176 12.74 4.11 -10.56
N GLU A 177 13.69 4.24 -11.48
CA GLU A 177 13.45 4.43 -12.93
C GLU A 177 13.28 3.10 -13.67
N THR A 178 13.82 2.03 -13.09
CA THR A 178 13.83 0.70 -13.71
C THR A 178 13.73 -0.39 -12.64
N TRP A 179 12.90 -1.39 -12.91
CA TRP A 179 12.83 -2.65 -12.20
C TRP A 179 13.66 -3.68 -12.96
N ALA A 180 14.80 -4.10 -12.38
CA ALA A 180 15.58 -5.19 -12.94
C ALA A 180 14.94 -6.53 -12.59
N LEU A 181 14.89 -7.44 -13.55
CA LEU A 181 14.32 -8.78 -13.44
C LEU A 181 15.31 -9.80 -14.02
N PRO A 182 15.19 -11.08 -13.73
CA PRO A 182 16.05 -12.09 -14.34
C PRO A 182 15.95 -12.07 -15.88
N GLY A 183 17.02 -11.64 -16.55
CA GLY A 183 17.11 -11.56 -18.01
C GLY A 183 16.28 -10.47 -18.68
N LEU A 184 15.63 -9.60 -17.95
CA LEU A 184 14.87 -8.46 -18.48
C LEU A 184 14.83 -7.27 -17.53
N SER A 185 14.17 -6.20 -17.98
CA SER A 185 13.85 -5.05 -17.13
C SER A 185 12.52 -4.44 -17.55
N LEU A 186 11.85 -3.79 -16.62
CA LEU A 186 10.66 -3.02 -16.87
C LEU A 186 10.90 -1.58 -16.43
N LYS A 187 10.50 -0.62 -17.24
CA LYS A 187 10.64 0.79 -16.89
C LYS A 187 9.60 1.22 -15.85
N SER A 188 9.96 2.18 -15.03
CA SER A 188 9.03 2.94 -14.22
C SER A 188 8.74 4.29 -14.89
N ASN A 189 7.55 4.83 -14.64
CA ASN A 189 7.27 6.22 -14.96
C ASN A 189 7.69 7.11 -13.77
N ALA A 190 8.96 7.50 -13.72
CA ALA A 190 9.51 8.28 -12.62
C ALA A 190 8.85 9.67 -12.45
N GLN A 191 8.32 10.25 -13.53
CA GLN A 191 7.57 11.49 -13.45
C GLN A 191 6.22 11.27 -12.77
N LEU A 192 5.48 10.25 -13.19
CA LEU A 192 4.21 9.86 -12.56
C LEU A 192 4.42 9.48 -11.08
N ALA A 193 5.50 8.76 -10.76
CA ALA A 193 5.83 8.39 -9.39
C ALA A 193 6.04 9.63 -8.50
N ARG A 194 6.80 10.62 -8.96
CA ARG A 194 6.98 11.89 -8.27
C ARG A 194 5.67 12.64 -8.09
N ALA A 195 4.90 12.76 -9.16
CA ALA A 195 3.60 13.43 -9.11
C ALA A 195 2.62 12.74 -8.14
N CYS A 196 2.61 11.41 -8.05
CA CYS A 196 1.84 10.69 -7.02
C CYS A 196 2.25 11.11 -5.60
N ALA A 197 3.56 11.16 -5.31
CA ALA A 197 4.04 11.54 -3.98
C ALA A 197 3.78 13.03 -3.64
N GLU A 198 3.73 13.90 -4.64
CA GLU A 198 3.48 15.33 -4.45
C GLU A 198 1.98 15.66 -4.27
N ASN A 199 1.09 14.90 -4.91
CA ASN A 199 -0.34 15.22 -4.96
C ASN A 199 -1.21 14.35 -4.03
N VAL A 200 -0.69 13.20 -3.55
CA VAL A 200 -1.47 12.30 -2.70
C VAL A 200 -1.00 12.43 -1.25
N PRO A 201 -1.88 12.74 -0.30
CA PRO A 201 -1.51 12.81 1.10
C PRO A 201 -0.85 11.52 1.60
N TYR A 202 0.19 11.68 2.41
CA TYR A 202 0.96 10.60 3.05
C TYR A 202 1.86 9.78 2.12
N PHE A 203 1.80 9.97 0.81
CA PHE A 203 2.73 9.31 -0.11
C PHE A 203 4.11 9.96 -0.05
N GLU A 204 5.14 9.12 0.08
CA GLU A 204 6.55 9.55 0.07
C GLU A 204 7.33 8.72 -0.96
N LEU A 205 8.25 9.33 -1.69
CA LEU A 205 9.19 8.59 -2.54
C LEU A 205 10.22 7.88 -1.67
N ASP A 206 10.12 6.58 -1.49
CA ASP A 206 10.99 5.85 -0.56
C ASP A 206 11.42 4.48 -1.08
N ALA A 207 12.70 4.36 -1.41
CA ALA A 207 13.29 3.11 -1.87
C ALA A 207 13.39 2.04 -0.76
N ALA A 208 13.54 2.46 0.51
CA ALA A 208 13.68 1.52 1.62
C ALA A 208 12.40 0.67 1.81
N ALA A 209 11.22 1.27 1.59
CA ALA A 209 9.95 0.57 1.66
C ALA A 209 9.79 -0.52 0.58
N HIS A 210 10.52 -0.39 -0.53
CA HIS A 210 10.45 -1.30 -1.67
C HIS A 210 11.61 -2.29 -1.75
N ALA A 211 12.68 -2.09 -0.96
CA ALA A 211 13.96 -2.79 -1.14
C ALA A 211 13.82 -4.32 -1.19
N ILE A 212 13.01 -4.90 -0.31
CA ILE A 212 12.78 -6.35 -0.20
C ILE A 212 11.29 -6.73 -0.28
N GLU A 213 10.42 -5.79 -0.71
CA GLU A 213 8.99 -6.04 -0.86
C GLU A 213 8.72 -6.87 -2.11
N HIS A 214 7.93 -7.93 -1.96
CA HIS A 214 7.64 -8.90 -3.00
C HIS A 214 6.34 -8.61 -3.76
N ALA A 215 5.36 -7.99 -3.12
CA ALA A 215 3.99 -7.93 -3.61
C ALA A 215 3.84 -7.21 -4.97
N ILE A 216 4.73 -6.27 -5.29
CA ILE A 216 4.81 -5.64 -6.60
C ILE A 216 5.69 -6.47 -7.54
N GLU A 217 6.86 -6.89 -7.07
CA GLU A 217 7.89 -7.54 -7.91
C GLU A 217 7.38 -8.80 -8.61
N VAL A 218 6.55 -9.61 -7.93
CA VAL A 218 6.03 -10.86 -8.50
C VAL A 218 5.12 -10.66 -9.72
N GLN A 219 4.56 -9.45 -9.91
CA GLN A 219 3.73 -9.11 -11.06
C GLN A 219 4.58 -8.71 -12.29
N LEU A 220 5.77 -8.14 -12.03
CA LEU A 220 6.55 -7.47 -13.06
C LEU A 220 7.03 -8.39 -14.20
N PRO A 221 7.47 -9.64 -13.98
CA PRO A 221 7.87 -10.50 -15.08
C PRO A 221 6.70 -10.85 -16.01
N ILE A 222 5.48 -10.93 -15.50
CA ILE A 222 4.27 -11.17 -16.32
C ILE A 222 4.02 -9.97 -17.22
N ILE A 223 4.01 -8.75 -16.64
CA ILE A 223 3.81 -7.51 -17.39
C ILE A 223 4.92 -7.32 -18.43
N ALA A 224 6.18 -7.55 -18.05
CA ALA A 224 7.33 -7.40 -18.95
C ALA A 224 7.25 -8.31 -20.18
N ARG A 225 6.59 -9.46 -20.08
CA ARG A 225 6.37 -10.37 -21.20
C ARG A 225 5.14 -10.03 -22.04
N LEU A 226 4.05 -9.61 -21.39
CA LEU A 226 2.79 -9.30 -22.07
C LEU A 226 2.78 -7.89 -22.70
N ALA A 227 3.47 -6.93 -22.08
CA ALA A 227 3.50 -5.53 -22.47
C ALA A 227 4.86 -4.88 -22.12
N PRO A 228 5.95 -5.22 -22.82
CA PRO A 228 7.32 -4.76 -22.50
C PRO A 228 7.52 -3.25 -22.63
N ALA A 229 6.63 -2.55 -23.33
CA ALA A 229 6.65 -1.09 -23.46
C ALA A 229 5.91 -0.36 -22.33
N SER A 230 5.14 -1.07 -21.51
CA SER A 230 4.44 -0.47 -20.37
C SER A 230 5.41 -0.09 -19.25
N ARG A 231 5.07 0.95 -18.50
CA ARG A 231 5.83 1.46 -17.36
C ARG A 231 5.05 1.20 -16.08
N VAL A 232 5.73 0.80 -15.01
CA VAL A 232 5.07 0.44 -13.75
C VAL A 232 5.52 1.36 -12.62
N VAL A 233 4.57 2.07 -12.02
CA VAL A 233 4.75 2.75 -10.73
C VAL A 233 4.29 1.82 -9.62
N GLY A 234 5.17 1.53 -8.67
CA GLY A 234 4.85 0.74 -7.50
C GLY A 234 4.50 1.63 -6.30
N VAL A 235 3.42 1.30 -5.62
CA VAL A 235 3.00 1.93 -4.37
C VAL A 235 2.79 0.85 -3.33
N VAL A 236 3.36 1.03 -2.14
CA VAL A 236 3.10 0.16 -1.00
C VAL A 236 2.42 0.93 0.11
N MET A 237 1.42 0.31 0.72
CA MET A 237 0.64 0.91 1.79
C MET A 237 0.56 -0.06 2.97
N ARG A 238 0.82 0.47 4.16
CA ARG A 238 0.59 -0.23 5.41
C ARG A 238 -0.78 0.17 5.97
N ASP A 239 -0.91 0.12 7.28
CA ASP A 239 -2.13 0.47 7.99
C ASP A 239 -2.58 1.92 7.73
N GLY A 240 -3.85 2.16 7.96
CA GLY A 240 -4.45 3.49 7.91
C GLY A 240 -5.95 3.41 8.17
N PRO A 241 -6.56 4.36 8.90
CA PRO A 241 -7.99 4.36 9.14
C PRO A 241 -8.77 4.68 7.86
N TYR A 242 -9.96 4.11 7.73
CA TYR A 242 -10.81 4.31 6.55
C TYR A 242 -11.00 5.78 6.12
N PRO A 243 -11.23 6.76 7.04
CA PRO A 243 -11.34 8.16 6.62
C PRO A 243 -10.09 8.71 5.93
N ALA A 244 -8.88 8.28 6.37
CA ALA A 244 -7.64 8.70 5.74
C ALA A 244 -7.47 8.08 4.34
N LEU A 245 -7.83 6.79 4.19
CA LEU A 245 -7.86 6.10 2.89
C LEU A 245 -8.77 6.82 1.91
N ARG A 246 -10.01 7.10 2.30
CA ARG A 246 -11.00 7.80 1.49
C ARG A 246 -10.54 9.20 1.11
N GLY A 247 -9.99 9.96 2.07
CA GLY A 247 -9.47 11.30 1.81
C GLY A 247 -8.30 11.31 0.82
N ALA A 248 -7.37 10.38 0.97
CA ALA A 248 -6.24 10.22 0.06
C ALA A 248 -6.68 9.72 -1.32
N ALA A 249 -7.62 8.76 -1.39
CA ALA A 249 -8.17 8.24 -2.64
C ALA A 249 -8.86 9.33 -3.47
N LYS A 250 -9.61 10.23 -2.81
CA LYS A 250 -10.20 11.39 -3.48
C LYS A 250 -9.14 12.30 -4.10
N LYS A 251 -8.07 12.61 -3.36
CA LYS A 251 -6.95 13.42 -3.89
C LYS A 251 -6.21 12.71 -5.01
N PHE A 252 -6.08 11.40 -4.92
CA PHE A 252 -5.48 10.61 -5.99
C PHE A 252 -6.36 10.60 -7.24
N ALA A 253 -7.67 10.46 -7.11
CA ALA A 253 -8.61 10.57 -8.22
C ALA A 253 -8.57 11.95 -8.89
N GLU A 254 -8.60 13.05 -8.10
CA GLU A 254 -8.44 14.42 -8.61
C GLU A 254 -7.15 14.59 -9.42
N PHE A 255 -6.04 14.04 -8.93
CA PHE A 255 -4.76 14.05 -9.64
C PHE A 255 -4.81 13.23 -10.93
N LEU A 256 -5.35 12.00 -10.89
CA LEU A 256 -5.42 11.13 -12.06
C LEU A 256 -6.31 11.70 -13.16
N GLN A 257 -7.42 12.38 -12.81
CA GLN A 257 -8.31 13.04 -13.78
C GLN A 257 -7.61 14.13 -14.60
N ALA A 258 -6.55 14.73 -14.06
CA ALA A 258 -5.76 15.74 -14.76
C ALA A 258 -4.75 15.14 -15.75
N LEU A 259 -4.55 13.83 -15.76
CA LEU A 259 -3.64 13.16 -16.68
C LEU A 259 -4.28 13.04 -18.08
N PRO A 260 -3.49 13.12 -19.16
CA PRO A 260 -4.00 12.93 -20.52
C PRO A 260 -4.55 11.53 -20.79
N GLU A 261 -4.04 10.52 -20.09
CA GLU A 261 -4.48 9.13 -20.17
C GLU A 261 -4.45 8.50 -18.77
N LEU A 262 -5.54 7.82 -18.39
CA LEU A 262 -5.62 7.17 -17.10
C LEU A 262 -4.77 5.89 -17.07
N PRO A 263 -3.92 5.70 -16.03
CA PRO A 263 -3.21 4.44 -15.85
C PRO A 263 -4.17 3.34 -15.40
N LEU A 264 -3.80 2.08 -15.65
CA LEU A 264 -4.45 0.93 -15.02
C LEU A 264 -4.10 0.91 -13.53
N LEU A 265 -5.10 0.81 -12.66
CA LEU A 265 -4.89 0.67 -11.22
C LEU A 265 -4.96 -0.79 -10.80
N VAL A 266 -3.88 -1.34 -10.26
CA VAL A 266 -3.80 -2.75 -9.88
C VAL A 266 -3.65 -2.89 -8.38
N ILE A 267 -4.56 -3.63 -7.77
CA ILE A 267 -4.51 -4.06 -6.38
C ILE A 267 -3.76 -5.39 -6.34
N SER A 268 -2.58 -5.39 -5.74
CA SER A 268 -1.85 -6.63 -5.49
C SER A 268 -2.19 -7.13 -4.09
N THR A 269 -2.92 -8.24 -3.97
CA THR A 269 -3.37 -8.77 -2.66
C THR A 269 -3.67 -10.25 -2.69
N ASP A 270 -3.36 -10.92 -1.58
CA ASP A 270 -3.90 -12.23 -1.26
C ASP A 270 -5.09 -12.07 -0.29
N MET A 271 -5.92 -13.13 -0.17
CA MET A 271 -7.12 -13.15 0.67
C MET A 271 -6.81 -13.66 2.09
N SER A 272 -7.68 -14.50 2.68
CA SER A 272 -7.46 -15.03 4.03
C SER A 272 -6.18 -15.86 4.15
N HIS A 273 -5.52 -15.75 5.31
CA HIS A 273 -4.26 -16.41 5.61
C HIS A 273 -4.40 -17.36 6.79
N TYR A 274 -3.77 -18.55 6.65
CA TYR A 274 -3.52 -19.50 7.74
C TYR A 274 -4.77 -20.11 8.38
N GLU A 275 -5.90 -20.06 7.70
CA GLU A 275 -7.13 -20.75 8.06
C GLU A 275 -7.19 -22.14 7.43
N THR A 276 -8.07 -23.01 7.94
CA THR A 276 -8.44 -24.24 7.20
C THR A 276 -9.08 -23.84 5.86
N GLU A 277 -8.97 -24.68 4.84
CA GLU A 277 -9.51 -24.36 3.52
C GLU A 277 -11.01 -24.05 3.54
N SER A 278 -11.79 -24.82 4.32
CA SER A 278 -13.22 -24.57 4.48
C SER A 278 -13.50 -23.19 5.08
N LYS A 279 -12.74 -22.80 6.13
CA LYS A 279 -12.91 -21.51 6.79
C LYS A 279 -12.42 -20.36 5.90
N ALA A 280 -11.29 -20.52 5.21
CA ALA A 280 -10.78 -19.54 4.26
C ALA A 280 -11.81 -19.26 3.15
N ARG A 281 -12.39 -20.32 2.54
CA ARG A 281 -13.43 -20.18 1.51
C ARG A 281 -14.69 -19.50 2.03
N GLU A 282 -15.08 -19.74 3.27
CA GLU A 282 -16.23 -19.06 3.91
C GLU A 282 -15.96 -17.55 4.07
N LEU A 283 -14.81 -17.19 4.66
CA LEU A 283 -14.41 -15.79 4.91
C LEU A 283 -14.19 -15.05 3.59
N ASP A 284 -13.46 -15.65 2.67
CA ASP A 284 -13.14 -15.04 1.39
C ASP A 284 -14.39 -14.80 0.54
N ARG A 285 -15.39 -15.68 0.62
CA ARG A 285 -16.68 -15.48 -0.04
C ARG A 285 -17.34 -14.17 0.42
N LEU A 286 -17.28 -13.84 1.73
CA LEU A 286 -17.84 -12.58 2.24
C LEU A 286 -17.11 -11.36 1.67
N ALA A 287 -15.78 -11.40 1.65
CA ALA A 287 -14.98 -10.33 1.07
C ALA A 287 -15.18 -10.22 -0.46
N ILE A 288 -15.27 -11.33 -1.18
CA ILE A 288 -15.54 -11.37 -2.62
C ILE A 288 -16.91 -10.77 -2.94
N GLU A 289 -17.96 -11.06 -2.16
CA GLU A 289 -19.27 -10.45 -2.37
C GLU A 289 -19.26 -8.94 -2.10
N ALA A 290 -18.46 -8.48 -1.13
CA ALA A 290 -18.25 -7.05 -0.90
C ALA A 290 -17.48 -6.40 -2.08
N ILE A 291 -16.44 -7.03 -2.61
CA ILE A 291 -15.70 -6.58 -3.80
C ILE A 291 -16.63 -6.51 -5.02
N LYS A 292 -17.44 -7.55 -5.26
CA LYS A 292 -18.41 -7.62 -6.38
C LYS A 292 -19.49 -6.53 -6.31
N SER A 293 -19.84 -6.08 -5.10
CA SER A 293 -20.78 -4.97 -4.95
C SER A 293 -20.21 -3.60 -5.33
N CYS A 294 -18.92 -3.50 -5.67
CA CYS A 294 -18.22 -2.26 -5.99
C CYS A 294 -18.35 -1.22 -4.86
N ASP A 295 -18.41 -1.69 -3.61
CA ASP A 295 -18.56 -0.87 -2.41
C ASP A 295 -17.33 -1.04 -1.49
N PRO A 296 -16.35 -0.10 -1.56
CA PRO A 296 -15.13 -0.18 -0.77
C PRO A 296 -15.39 -0.06 0.75
N GLU A 297 -16.40 0.69 1.17
CA GLU A 297 -16.77 0.80 2.59
C GLU A 297 -17.32 -0.52 3.12
N ARG A 298 -18.14 -1.20 2.33
CA ARG A 298 -18.64 -2.53 2.66
C ARG A 298 -17.49 -3.53 2.76
N LEU A 299 -16.53 -3.50 1.83
CA LEU A 299 -15.35 -4.36 1.90
C LEU A 299 -14.56 -4.11 3.18
N TRP A 300 -14.31 -2.83 3.51
CA TRP A 300 -13.63 -2.45 4.74
C TRP A 300 -14.33 -3.01 5.98
N LYS A 301 -15.64 -2.75 6.12
CA LYS A 301 -16.45 -3.23 7.25
C LYS A 301 -16.45 -4.76 7.34
N THR A 302 -16.71 -5.44 6.23
CA THR A 302 -16.76 -6.91 6.18
C THR A 302 -15.45 -7.53 6.66
N CYS A 303 -14.31 -7.03 6.18
CA CYS A 303 -13.01 -7.58 6.59
C CYS A 303 -12.73 -7.38 8.08
N HIS A 304 -13.11 -6.22 8.65
CA HIS A 304 -12.89 -5.94 10.07
C HIS A 304 -13.88 -6.69 10.97
N GLU A 305 -15.15 -6.73 10.64
CA GLU A 305 -16.19 -7.41 11.42
C GLU A 305 -15.97 -8.92 11.49
N HIS A 306 -15.49 -9.52 10.40
CA HIS A 306 -15.23 -10.95 10.32
C HIS A 306 -13.76 -11.34 10.53
N ASN A 307 -12.88 -10.38 10.87
CA ASN A 307 -11.44 -10.58 11.02
C ASN A 307 -10.80 -11.30 9.81
N ILE A 308 -11.19 -10.91 8.60
CA ILE A 308 -10.64 -11.49 7.37
C ILE A 308 -9.22 -10.96 7.17
N SER A 309 -8.24 -11.86 7.14
CA SER A 309 -6.81 -11.51 7.08
C SER A 309 -6.32 -11.22 5.65
N MET A 310 -7.11 -10.48 4.86
CA MET A 310 -6.74 -9.99 3.54
C MET A 310 -5.57 -9.01 3.68
N CYS A 311 -4.36 -9.39 3.21
CA CYS A 311 -3.16 -8.59 3.44
C CYS A 311 -3.23 -7.22 2.75
N GLY A 312 -3.89 -7.12 1.62
CA GLY A 312 -4.05 -5.90 0.84
C GLY A 312 -5.39 -5.18 1.06
N ILE A 313 -6.03 -5.30 2.23
CA ILE A 313 -7.29 -4.57 2.49
C ILE A 313 -7.13 -3.05 2.33
N VAL A 314 -6.03 -2.48 2.83
CA VAL A 314 -5.72 -1.05 2.71
C VAL A 314 -5.54 -0.63 1.25
N PRO A 315 -4.65 -1.26 0.45
CA PRO A 315 -4.56 -1.05 -0.99
C PRO A 315 -5.88 -1.23 -1.73
N ALA A 316 -6.65 -2.27 -1.40
CA ALA A 316 -7.90 -2.58 -2.07
C ALA A 316 -8.93 -1.47 -1.88
N VAL A 317 -9.14 -1.05 -0.64
CA VAL A 317 -10.06 0.04 -0.31
C VAL A 317 -9.60 1.35 -0.95
N PHE A 318 -8.30 1.68 -0.88
CA PHE A 318 -7.76 2.89 -1.48
C PHE A 318 -7.99 2.93 -3.00
N VAL A 319 -7.68 1.85 -3.71
CA VAL A 319 -7.87 1.79 -5.18
C VAL A 319 -9.35 1.77 -5.55
N MET A 320 -10.18 1.00 -4.84
CA MET A 320 -11.61 0.96 -5.11
C MET A 320 -12.29 2.32 -4.84
N GLU A 321 -11.91 3.03 -3.75
CA GLU A 321 -12.38 4.42 -3.52
C GLU A 321 -11.91 5.35 -4.65
N THR A 322 -10.68 5.22 -5.11
CA THR A 322 -10.15 6.01 -6.23
C THR A 322 -10.96 5.76 -7.51
N LEU A 323 -11.20 4.49 -7.86
CA LEU A 323 -12.00 4.12 -9.03
C LEU A 323 -13.46 4.61 -8.92
N LYS A 324 -14.04 4.59 -7.72
CA LYS A 324 -15.37 5.12 -7.44
C LYS A 324 -15.44 6.63 -7.65
N GLU A 325 -14.48 7.39 -7.14
CA GLU A 325 -14.37 8.85 -7.34
C GLU A 325 -14.14 9.20 -8.83
N LEU A 326 -13.47 8.32 -9.60
CA LEU A 326 -13.30 8.45 -11.04
C LEU A 326 -14.54 8.07 -11.87
N GLY A 327 -15.60 7.51 -11.25
CA GLY A 327 -16.75 6.92 -11.96
C GLY A 327 -16.37 5.70 -12.80
N ARG A 328 -15.42 4.89 -12.32
CA ARG A 328 -14.84 3.72 -13.00
C ARG A 328 -14.92 2.43 -12.16
N LEU A 329 -15.82 2.37 -11.20
CA LEU A 329 -16.09 1.21 -10.36
C LEU A 329 -17.57 0.81 -10.48
N GLU A 330 -18.01 0.48 -11.69
CA GLU A 330 -19.41 0.12 -11.95
C GLU A 330 -19.63 -1.39 -11.89
N THR A 331 -18.67 -2.16 -12.37
CA THR A 331 -18.76 -3.63 -12.44
C THR A 331 -17.49 -4.30 -11.96
N CYS A 332 -17.65 -5.51 -11.40
CA CYS A 332 -16.56 -6.39 -11.01
C CYS A 332 -16.71 -7.75 -11.70
N HIS A 333 -15.73 -8.12 -12.52
CA HIS A 333 -15.63 -9.44 -13.12
C HIS A 333 -14.65 -10.31 -12.35
N VAL A 334 -15.12 -11.38 -11.71
CA VAL A 334 -14.27 -12.35 -11.03
C VAL A 334 -13.66 -13.31 -12.05
N VAL A 335 -12.35 -13.25 -12.23
CA VAL A 335 -11.58 -14.12 -13.13
C VAL A 335 -11.41 -15.52 -12.55
N GLY A 336 -11.27 -15.60 -11.22
CA GLY A 336 -11.15 -16.85 -10.51
C GLY A 336 -10.81 -16.67 -9.04
N TYR A 337 -11.02 -17.75 -8.28
CA TYR A 337 -10.62 -17.88 -6.89
C TYR A 337 -10.04 -19.28 -6.68
N THR A 338 -8.96 -19.36 -5.92
CA THR A 338 -8.28 -20.61 -5.54
C THR A 338 -7.64 -20.48 -4.15
N THR A 339 -7.10 -21.57 -3.63
CA THR A 339 -6.33 -21.56 -2.38
C THR A 339 -4.98 -22.25 -2.58
N SER A 340 -4.06 -22.05 -1.64
CA SER A 340 -2.76 -22.74 -1.66
C SER A 340 -2.88 -24.26 -1.58
N ALA A 341 -4.01 -24.81 -1.12
CA ALA A 341 -4.28 -26.25 -1.06
C ALA A 341 -4.23 -26.91 -2.45
N GLU A 342 -4.67 -26.21 -3.50
CA GLU A 342 -4.62 -26.76 -4.87
C GLU A 342 -3.21 -27.11 -5.33
N SER A 343 -2.19 -26.40 -4.82
CA SER A 343 -0.79 -26.62 -5.19
C SER A 343 -0.03 -27.43 -4.14
N SER A 344 -0.37 -27.32 -2.86
CA SER A 344 0.31 -27.99 -1.75
C SER A 344 -0.26 -29.35 -1.40
N GLY A 345 -1.57 -29.56 -1.64
CA GLY A 345 -2.33 -30.69 -1.13
C GLY A 345 -2.68 -30.57 0.36
N ASP A 346 -2.26 -29.51 1.06
CA ASP A 346 -2.53 -29.27 2.48
C ASP A 346 -3.69 -28.28 2.64
N SER A 347 -4.82 -28.78 3.14
CA SER A 347 -6.02 -27.98 3.43
C SER A 347 -6.13 -27.52 4.89
N SER A 348 -5.16 -27.88 5.73
CA SER A 348 -5.19 -27.54 7.15
C SER A 348 -4.86 -26.07 7.43
N ARG A 349 -4.05 -25.46 6.55
CA ARG A 349 -3.58 -24.08 6.72
C ARG A 349 -3.27 -23.43 5.36
N VAL A 350 -4.26 -22.72 4.82
CA VAL A 350 -4.18 -22.17 3.45
C VAL A 350 -4.08 -20.66 3.40
N VAL A 351 -3.76 -20.17 2.20
CA VAL A 351 -3.94 -18.78 1.78
C VAL A 351 -4.90 -18.76 0.59
N GLY A 352 -5.89 -17.87 0.62
CA GLY A 352 -6.83 -17.66 -0.48
C GLY A 352 -6.29 -16.68 -1.53
N TYR A 353 -6.67 -16.85 -2.77
CA TYR A 353 -6.23 -16.04 -3.92
C TYR A 353 -7.42 -15.66 -4.79
N LEU A 354 -7.58 -14.37 -5.06
CA LEU A 354 -8.62 -13.82 -5.93
C LEU A 354 -7.99 -13.13 -7.14
N GLY A 355 -8.55 -13.37 -8.32
CA GLY A 355 -8.35 -12.57 -9.51
C GLY A 355 -9.65 -11.87 -9.88
N ALA A 356 -9.64 -10.55 -10.04
CA ALA A 356 -10.83 -9.78 -10.44
C ALA A 356 -10.45 -8.55 -11.28
N LEU A 357 -11.41 -8.04 -12.05
CA LEU A 357 -11.26 -6.92 -12.97
C LEU A 357 -12.41 -5.94 -12.78
N PHE A 358 -12.13 -4.63 -12.85
CA PHE A 358 -13.09 -3.55 -12.66
C PHE A 358 -13.27 -2.70 -13.90
N ALA A 359 -14.52 -2.33 -14.20
CA ALA A 359 -14.90 -1.38 -15.25
C ALA A 359 -15.96 -0.40 -14.73
#